data_505386fce64d39d4646e0202b021ea20
#
_entry.id   505386fce64d39d4646e0202b021ea20
#
_cell.length_a   1.000
_cell.length_b   1.000
_cell.length_c   1.000
_cell.angle_alpha   90.00
_cell.angle_beta   90.00
_cell.angle_gamma   90.00
#
_symmetry.space_group_name_H-M   'P 1'
#
loop_
_entity.id
_entity.type
_entity.pdbx_description
1 polymer ?
#
loop_
_entity_poly.entity_id
_entity_poly.type
_entity_poly.pdbx_seq_one_letter_code
_entity_poly.pdbx_strand_id
1 'polypeptide(L)'
;MNFGKKERVLNYACQTYQLSRPNKVGAVMALIRNCQPSSFEEWQSWYFENAYTVGKNPTKITNESLKELGERLYAKITEVVIPEWEAAFRQLTEQDCIDYIYNLTINRTYDGYIREKSVINDGLAKIFPDITFEESDPELDHAGDIDYIAKVGDK
;
A
#
# COMPACT_ATOMS: atom_id res chain seq x y z
N MET A 1 8.06 10.44 -17.60
CA MET A 1 8.42 11.55 -16.70
C MET A 1 8.97 10.94 -15.40
N ASN A 2 10.19 11.25 -15.01
CA ASN A 2 10.79 10.70 -13.80
C ASN A 2 10.53 11.64 -12.63
N PHE A 3 9.59 11.29 -11.76
CA PHE A 3 9.24 12.10 -10.60
C PHE A 3 10.18 11.89 -9.39
N GLY A 4 10.89 10.77 -9.34
CA GLY A 4 11.85 10.47 -8.27
C GLY A 4 11.31 10.72 -6.86
N LYS A 5 12.01 11.58 -6.09
CA LYS A 5 11.58 11.95 -4.72
C LYS A 5 10.23 12.68 -4.68
N LYS A 6 9.88 13.44 -5.72
CA LYS A 6 8.58 14.14 -5.80
C LYS A 6 7.42 13.15 -5.85
N GLU A 7 7.58 12.02 -6.54
CA GLU A 7 6.54 11.01 -6.67
C GLU A 7 6.10 10.44 -5.30
N ARG A 8 7.04 10.27 -4.37
CA ARG A 8 6.72 9.79 -3.01
C ARG A 8 5.78 10.75 -2.28
N VAL A 9 6.03 12.05 -2.38
CA VAL A 9 5.16 13.09 -1.79
C VAL A 9 3.79 13.11 -2.47
N LEU A 10 3.77 13.04 -3.80
CA LEU A 10 2.53 13.02 -4.59
C LEU A 10 1.69 11.79 -4.25
N ASN A 11 2.29 10.61 -4.19
CA ASN A 11 1.62 9.36 -3.83
C ASN A 11 1.08 9.41 -2.39
N TYR A 12 1.89 9.86 -1.43
CA TYR A 12 1.47 10.01 -0.05
C TYR A 12 0.23 10.91 0.07
N ALA A 13 0.28 12.12 -0.49
CA ALA A 13 -0.83 13.06 -0.44
C ALA A 13 -2.07 12.55 -1.21
N CYS A 14 -1.88 11.99 -2.39
CA CYS A 14 -2.96 11.44 -3.20
C CYS A 14 -3.71 10.30 -2.47
N GLN A 15 -2.99 9.42 -1.79
CA GLN A 15 -3.57 8.32 -1.01
C GLN A 15 -4.25 8.85 0.26
N THR A 16 -3.59 9.72 1.02
CA THR A 16 -4.10 10.29 2.26
C THR A 16 -5.42 11.04 2.03
N TYR A 17 -5.51 11.82 0.98
CA TYR A 17 -6.71 12.59 0.64
C TYR A 17 -7.64 11.87 -0.36
N GLN A 18 -7.37 10.61 -0.67
CA GLN A 18 -8.21 9.73 -1.49
C GLN A 18 -8.59 10.32 -2.87
N LEU A 19 -7.67 11.04 -3.50
CA LEU A 19 -7.92 11.74 -4.77
C LEU A 19 -7.95 10.81 -5.99
N SER A 20 -7.40 9.59 -5.88
CA SER A 20 -7.39 8.56 -6.93
C SER A 20 -8.46 7.48 -6.75
N ARG A 21 -9.45 7.68 -5.86
CA ARG A 21 -10.50 6.68 -5.62
C ARG A 21 -11.53 6.65 -6.76
N PRO A 22 -12.23 5.51 -6.97
CA PRO A 22 -13.21 5.36 -8.06
C PRO A 22 -14.32 6.43 -8.08
N ASN A 23 -14.67 6.99 -6.94
CA ASN A 23 -15.63 8.11 -6.86
C ASN A 23 -15.06 9.45 -7.36
N LYS A 24 -13.80 9.48 -7.81
CA LYS A 24 -13.12 10.65 -8.38
C LYS A 24 -12.66 10.40 -9.82
N VAL A 25 -12.05 9.24 -10.07
CA VAL A 25 -11.44 8.91 -11.36
C VAL A 25 -12.06 7.69 -12.05
N GLY A 26 -13.20 7.19 -11.56
CA GLY A 26 -13.82 5.98 -12.07
C GLY A 26 -13.10 4.71 -11.64
N ALA A 27 -13.64 3.55 -12.03
CA ALA A 27 -13.06 2.24 -11.76
C ALA A 27 -11.96 1.93 -12.80
N VAL A 28 -10.84 2.66 -12.78
CA VAL A 28 -9.82 2.70 -13.85
C VAL A 28 -9.35 1.32 -14.29
N MET A 29 -9.13 0.37 -13.35
CA MET A 29 -8.69 -0.98 -13.70
C MET A 29 -9.76 -1.81 -14.41
N ALA A 30 -11.04 -1.59 -14.09
CA ALA A 30 -12.13 -2.23 -14.82
C ALA A 30 -12.33 -1.59 -16.21
N LEU A 31 -12.20 -0.26 -16.27
CA LEU A 31 -12.33 0.48 -17.52
C LEU A 31 -11.27 0.09 -18.54
N ILE A 32 -9.98 0.00 -18.15
CA ILE A 32 -8.91 -0.38 -19.09
C ILE A 32 -9.03 -1.86 -19.53
N ARG A 33 -9.48 -2.76 -18.65
CA ARG A 33 -9.76 -4.15 -19.02
C ARG A 33 -10.92 -4.28 -20.00
N ASN A 34 -11.91 -3.39 -19.92
CA ASN A 34 -13.02 -3.32 -20.86
C ASN A 34 -12.59 -2.75 -22.23
N CYS A 35 -11.75 -1.73 -22.21
CA CYS A 35 -11.24 -1.10 -23.42
C CYS A 35 -10.29 -2.02 -24.19
N GLN A 36 -9.40 -2.75 -23.48
CA GLN A 36 -8.33 -3.56 -24.08
C GLN A 36 -7.51 -2.80 -25.14
N PRO A 37 -7.01 -1.61 -24.84
CA PRO A 37 -6.43 -0.71 -25.83
C PRO A 37 -5.13 -1.28 -26.39
N SER A 38 -4.88 -1.02 -27.68
CA SER A 38 -3.64 -1.34 -28.38
C SER A 38 -2.61 -0.20 -28.33
N SER A 39 -3.04 1.01 -27.95
CA SER A 39 -2.19 2.19 -27.83
C SER A 39 -2.63 3.09 -26.66
N PHE A 40 -1.72 3.99 -26.26
CA PHE A 40 -2.02 5.00 -25.23
C PHE A 40 -3.12 5.98 -25.71
N GLU A 41 -3.07 6.39 -26.96
CA GLU A 41 -4.03 7.33 -27.56
C GLU A 41 -5.44 6.74 -27.60
N GLU A 42 -5.54 5.46 -27.93
CA GLU A 42 -6.81 4.72 -27.88
C GLU A 42 -7.36 4.68 -26.45
N TRP A 43 -6.52 4.32 -25.47
CA TRP A 43 -6.92 4.34 -24.07
C TRP A 43 -7.37 5.72 -23.61
N GLN A 44 -6.62 6.76 -23.90
CA GLN A 44 -6.95 8.13 -23.50
C GLN A 44 -8.29 8.59 -24.05
N SER A 45 -8.53 8.39 -25.36
CA SER A 45 -9.76 8.77 -26.02
C SER A 45 -10.95 8.00 -25.45
N TRP A 46 -10.80 6.67 -25.36
CA TRP A 46 -11.85 5.79 -24.84
C TRP A 46 -12.18 6.12 -23.37
N TYR A 47 -11.18 6.41 -22.55
CA TYR A 47 -11.38 6.76 -21.14
C TYR A 47 -12.24 8.02 -21.01
N PHE A 48 -11.92 9.10 -21.70
CA PHE A 48 -12.71 10.33 -21.63
C PHE A 48 -14.11 10.22 -22.28
N GLU A 49 -14.31 9.25 -23.14
CA GLU A 49 -15.64 8.97 -23.70
C GLU A 49 -16.51 8.15 -22.73
N ASN A 50 -15.94 7.21 -21.99
CA ASN A 50 -16.67 6.18 -21.28
C ASN A 50 -16.53 6.21 -19.76
N ALA A 51 -15.62 7.01 -19.19
CA ALA A 51 -15.38 7.03 -17.76
C ALA A 51 -16.34 7.95 -17.00
N TYR A 52 -16.89 7.41 -15.93
CA TYR A 52 -17.73 8.11 -14.96
C TYR A 52 -17.25 7.83 -13.54
N THR A 53 -17.50 8.77 -12.63
CA THR A 53 -17.28 8.59 -11.20
C THR A 53 -18.20 7.49 -10.67
N VAL A 54 -17.74 6.73 -9.67
CA VAL A 54 -18.55 5.69 -9.02
C VAL A 54 -19.27 6.28 -7.82
N GLY A 55 -20.60 6.17 -7.77
CA GLY A 55 -21.41 6.68 -6.67
C GLY A 55 -22.90 6.80 -7.02
N LYS A 56 -23.66 7.42 -6.11
CA LYS A 56 -25.12 7.61 -6.32
C LYS A 56 -25.46 8.50 -7.52
N ASN A 57 -24.61 9.49 -7.79
CA ASN A 57 -24.76 10.43 -8.92
C ASN A 57 -23.46 10.40 -9.75
N PRO A 58 -23.30 9.45 -10.67
CA PRO A 58 -22.13 9.40 -11.52
C PRO A 58 -22.00 10.65 -12.38
N THR A 59 -20.81 11.23 -12.41
CA THR A 59 -20.46 12.35 -13.27
C THR A 59 -19.42 11.92 -14.28
N LYS A 60 -19.53 12.44 -15.51
CA LYS A 60 -18.57 12.16 -16.56
C LYS A 60 -17.19 12.71 -16.17
N ILE A 61 -16.16 11.92 -16.40
CA ILE A 61 -14.79 12.33 -16.16
C ILE A 61 -14.27 13.06 -17.40
N THR A 62 -13.73 14.23 -17.19
CA THR A 62 -13.15 15.08 -18.24
C THR A 62 -11.71 15.44 -17.91
N ASN A 63 -11.00 15.98 -18.86
CA ASN A 63 -9.65 16.50 -18.63
C ASN A 63 -9.65 17.62 -17.57
N GLU A 64 -10.69 18.47 -17.57
CA GLU A 64 -10.89 19.54 -16.60
C GLU A 64 -11.08 18.96 -15.20
N SER A 65 -11.88 17.90 -15.03
CA SER A 65 -12.09 17.26 -13.72
C SER A 65 -10.80 16.63 -13.17
N LEU A 66 -9.94 16.07 -14.03
CA LEU A 66 -8.62 15.55 -13.62
C LEU A 66 -7.67 16.71 -13.27
N LYS A 67 -7.72 17.81 -14.00
CA LYS A 67 -6.97 19.05 -13.66
C LYS A 67 -7.37 19.57 -12.29
N GLU A 68 -8.66 19.71 -12.01
CA GLU A 68 -9.18 20.13 -10.70
C GLU A 68 -8.70 19.20 -9.56
N LEU A 69 -8.62 17.88 -9.79
CA LEU A 69 -8.04 16.95 -8.82
C LEU A 69 -6.55 17.22 -8.59
N GLY A 70 -5.81 17.55 -9.63
CA GLY A 70 -4.40 17.96 -9.53
C GLY A 70 -4.22 19.26 -8.75
N GLU A 71 -5.07 20.26 -8.97
CA GLU A 71 -5.07 21.52 -8.23
C GLU A 71 -5.40 21.30 -6.74
N ARG A 72 -6.37 20.44 -6.44
CA ARG A 72 -6.68 20.01 -5.07
C ARG A 72 -5.54 19.27 -4.41
N LEU A 73 -4.83 18.40 -5.15
CA LEU A 73 -3.64 17.71 -4.66
C LEU A 73 -2.55 18.72 -4.29
N TYR A 74 -2.30 19.70 -5.16
CA TYR A 74 -1.34 20.77 -4.90
C TYR A 74 -1.70 21.58 -3.64
N ALA A 75 -2.95 22.01 -3.51
CA ALA A 75 -3.41 22.70 -2.32
C ALA A 75 -3.22 21.87 -1.04
N LYS A 76 -3.54 20.57 -1.07
CA LYS A 76 -3.31 19.68 0.09
C LYS A 76 -1.83 19.53 0.43
N ILE A 77 -0.96 19.49 -0.55
CA ILE A 77 0.49 19.42 -0.32
C ILE A 77 0.99 20.72 0.31
N THR A 78 0.63 21.86 -0.23
CA THR A 78 1.16 23.17 0.21
C THR A 78 0.56 23.65 1.53
N GLU A 79 -0.72 23.42 1.75
CA GLU A 79 -1.43 23.93 2.92
C GLU A 79 -1.38 22.99 4.13
N VAL A 80 -1.15 21.68 3.91
CA VAL A 80 -1.21 20.69 4.99
C VAL A 80 0.08 19.88 5.07
N VAL A 81 0.45 19.15 4.01
CA VAL A 81 1.55 18.18 4.08
C VAL A 81 2.89 18.86 4.38
N ILE A 82 3.21 19.94 3.67
CA ILE A 82 4.49 20.66 3.88
C ILE A 82 4.57 21.21 5.32
N PRO A 83 3.60 21.94 5.86
CA PRO A 83 3.67 22.43 7.23
C PRO A 83 3.78 21.31 8.28
N GLU A 84 3.03 20.22 8.13
CA GLU A 84 3.08 19.08 9.04
C GLU A 84 4.46 18.40 9.02
N TRP A 85 5.03 18.19 7.84
CA TRP A 85 6.34 17.56 7.71
C TRP A 85 7.47 18.46 8.19
N GLU A 86 7.40 19.76 7.89
CA GLU A 86 8.37 20.73 8.44
C GLU A 86 8.34 20.75 9.97
N ALA A 87 7.16 20.71 10.57
CA ALA A 87 7.01 20.64 12.02
C ALA A 87 7.60 19.34 12.60
N ALA A 88 7.33 18.20 11.94
CA ALA A 88 7.86 16.90 12.33
C ALA A 88 9.40 16.88 12.23
N PHE A 89 9.97 17.35 11.11
CA PHE A 89 11.43 17.39 10.94
C PHE A 89 12.13 18.29 11.97
N ARG A 90 11.51 19.41 12.37
CA ARG A 90 12.07 20.30 13.40
C ARG A 90 12.05 19.69 14.81
N GLN A 91 11.16 18.73 15.06
CA GLN A 91 11.03 18.05 16.35
C GLN A 91 11.87 16.77 16.43
N LEU A 92 12.34 16.25 15.29
CA LEU A 92 13.12 15.01 15.25
C LEU A 92 14.46 15.19 15.95
N THR A 93 14.75 14.34 16.93
CA THR A 93 15.98 14.31 17.69
C THR A 93 16.84 13.08 17.35
N GLU A 94 18.11 13.10 17.74
CA GLU A 94 18.97 11.92 17.63
C GLU A 94 18.43 10.76 18.46
N GLN A 95 17.87 11.05 19.65
CA GLN A 95 17.26 10.03 20.51
C GLN A 95 16.06 9.34 19.83
N ASP A 96 15.21 10.09 19.13
CA ASP A 96 14.09 9.49 18.38
C ASP A 96 14.60 8.49 17.32
N CYS A 97 15.71 8.79 16.67
CA CYS A 97 16.32 7.89 15.69
C CYS A 97 16.88 6.62 16.37
N ILE A 98 17.54 6.75 17.50
CA ILE A 98 18.07 5.64 18.30
C ILE A 98 16.91 4.75 18.77
N ASP A 99 15.89 5.35 19.38
CA ASP A 99 14.72 4.65 19.91
C ASP A 99 13.95 3.95 18.78
N TYR A 100 13.84 4.57 17.62
CA TYR A 100 13.21 3.96 16.45
C TYR A 100 13.96 2.69 15.99
N ILE A 101 15.28 2.76 15.86
CA ILE A 101 16.09 1.59 15.45
C ILE A 101 16.00 0.48 16.49
N TYR A 102 16.09 0.81 17.79
CA TYR A 102 15.91 -0.15 18.86
C TYR A 102 14.54 -0.83 18.80
N ASN A 103 13.49 -0.03 18.68
CA ASN A 103 12.12 -0.53 18.58
C ASN A 103 11.92 -1.42 17.34
N LEU A 104 12.46 -1.01 16.19
CA LEU A 104 12.38 -1.78 14.96
C LEU A 104 13.09 -3.14 15.07
N THR A 105 14.30 -3.13 15.66
CA THR A 105 15.17 -4.31 15.72
C THR A 105 14.77 -5.28 16.84
N ILE A 106 14.43 -4.77 18.00
CA ILE A 106 14.19 -5.60 19.19
C ILE A 106 12.68 -5.83 19.40
N ASN A 107 11.93 -4.74 19.62
CA ASN A 107 10.54 -4.88 20.05
C ASN A 107 9.65 -5.47 18.95
N ARG A 108 9.72 -4.90 17.75
CA ARG A 108 8.88 -5.38 16.62
C ARG A 108 9.25 -6.79 16.18
N THR A 109 10.54 -7.14 16.22
CA THR A 109 10.99 -8.50 15.91
C THR A 109 10.46 -9.48 16.94
N TYR A 110 10.56 -9.14 18.23
CA TYR A 110 10.01 -9.96 19.31
C TYR A 110 8.47 -10.10 19.20
N ASP A 111 7.76 -9.01 19.00
CA ASP A 111 6.31 -9.01 18.87
C ASP A 111 5.87 -9.84 17.64
N GLY A 112 6.61 -9.74 16.54
CA GLY A 112 6.40 -10.55 15.34
C GLY A 112 6.55 -12.04 15.64
N TYR A 113 7.64 -12.42 16.26
CA TYR A 113 7.94 -13.80 16.65
C TYR A 113 6.87 -14.40 17.59
N ILE A 114 6.46 -13.65 18.63
CA ILE A 114 5.41 -14.12 19.56
C ILE A 114 4.08 -14.28 18.85
N ARG A 115 3.71 -13.35 17.97
CA ARG A 115 2.47 -13.44 17.18
C ARG A 115 2.48 -14.64 16.24
N GLU A 116 3.58 -14.88 15.58
CA GLU A 116 3.79 -16.02 14.70
C GLU A 116 3.65 -17.33 15.45
N LYS A 117 4.34 -17.49 16.59
CA LYS A 117 4.20 -18.66 17.47
C LYS A 117 2.77 -18.86 17.97
N SER A 118 2.04 -17.80 18.29
CA SER A 118 0.64 -17.89 18.68
C SER A 118 -0.24 -18.40 17.53
N VAL A 119 -0.02 -17.92 16.30
CA VAL A 119 -0.76 -18.41 15.13
C VAL A 119 -0.53 -19.90 14.91
N ILE A 120 0.72 -20.36 15.03
CA ILE A 120 1.07 -21.79 14.88
C ILE A 120 0.47 -22.61 16.03
N ASN A 121 0.81 -22.30 17.28
CA ASN A 121 0.49 -23.14 18.43
C ASN A 121 -0.99 -23.05 18.85
N ASP A 122 -1.57 -21.85 18.83
CA ASP A 122 -2.93 -21.60 19.26
C ASP A 122 -3.96 -21.68 18.14
N GLY A 123 -3.52 -21.45 16.90
CA GLY A 123 -4.33 -21.51 15.70
C GLY A 123 -4.19 -22.83 14.95
N LEU A 124 -3.15 -22.93 14.12
CA LEU A 124 -3.02 -24.02 13.15
C LEU A 124 -2.85 -25.39 13.78
N ALA A 125 -2.04 -25.54 14.86
CA ALA A 125 -1.85 -26.82 15.53
C ALA A 125 -3.15 -27.36 16.17
N LYS A 126 -4.06 -26.50 16.58
CA LYS A 126 -5.39 -26.91 17.10
C LYS A 126 -6.35 -27.32 15.99
N ILE A 127 -6.28 -26.66 14.83
CA ILE A 127 -7.13 -26.97 13.68
C ILE A 127 -6.65 -28.25 12.96
N PHE A 128 -5.34 -28.48 12.94
CA PHE A 128 -4.68 -29.60 12.27
C PHE A 128 -3.83 -30.41 13.25
N PRO A 129 -4.45 -31.21 14.15
CA PRO A 129 -3.72 -31.90 15.21
C PRO A 129 -2.75 -33.00 14.69
N ASP A 130 -2.94 -33.47 13.47
CA ASP A 130 -2.10 -34.50 12.82
C ASP A 130 -0.94 -33.88 12.02
N ILE A 131 -0.78 -32.55 12.05
CA ILE A 131 0.29 -31.84 11.37
C ILE A 131 1.25 -31.27 12.41
N THR A 132 2.53 -31.55 12.25
CA THR A 132 3.60 -30.91 13.01
C THR A 132 4.14 -29.70 12.24
N PHE A 133 4.20 -28.55 12.93
CA PHE A 133 4.78 -27.32 12.38
C PHE A 133 6.18 -27.11 12.97
N GLU A 134 7.20 -27.09 12.13
CA GLU A 134 8.59 -26.86 12.53
C GLU A 134 9.08 -25.54 11.93
N GLU A 135 9.88 -24.78 12.69
CA GLU A 135 10.54 -23.59 12.15
C GLU A 135 11.45 -24.02 10.99
N SER A 136 11.47 -23.24 9.90
CA SER A 136 12.37 -23.48 8.78
C SER A 136 13.82 -23.21 9.17
N ASP A 137 14.77 -23.76 8.43
CA ASP A 137 16.15 -23.36 8.62
C ASP A 137 16.38 -21.93 8.04
N PRO A 138 17.45 -21.23 8.50
CA PRO A 138 17.72 -19.87 8.05
C PRO A 138 17.96 -19.71 6.54
N GLU A 139 18.35 -20.76 5.83
CA GLU A 139 18.54 -20.70 4.37
C GLU A 139 17.20 -20.69 3.64
N LEU A 140 16.23 -21.49 4.10
CA LEU A 140 14.88 -21.53 3.55
C LEU A 140 14.10 -20.26 3.87
N ASP A 141 14.26 -19.71 5.07
CA ASP A 141 13.67 -18.44 5.47
C ASP A 141 14.16 -17.29 4.56
N HIS A 142 15.48 -17.16 4.39
CA HIS A 142 16.07 -16.12 3.55
C HIS A 142 15.84 -16.28 2.04
N ALA A 143 15.81 -17.51 1.54
CA ALA A 143 15.71 -17.78 0.10
C ALA A 143 14.27 -17.86 -0.41
N GLY A 144 13.30 -18.18 0.45
CA GLY A 144 11.95 -18.51 0.05
C GLY A 144 10.83 -17.84 0.84
N ASP A 145 11.13 -16.97 1.81
CA ASP A 145 10.16 -16.42 2.76
C ASP A 145 9.30 -17.52 3.41
N ILE A 146 9.96 -18.64 3.80
CA ILE A 146 9.30 -19.79 4.42
C ILE A 146 9.62 -19.80 5.91
N ASP A 147 8.67 -19.42 6.74
CA ASP A 147 8.84 -19.36 8.19
C ASP A 147 8.67 -20.72 8.87
N TYR A 148 7.78 -21.57 8.34
CA TYR A 148 7.46 -22.89 8.92
C TYR A 148 7.27 -23.97 7.86
N ILE A 149 7.63 -25.19 8.24
CA ILE A 149 7.39 -26.40 7.46
C ILE A 149 6.31 -27.22 8.15
N ALA A 150 5.26 -27.57 7.42
CA ALA A 150 4.20 -28.46 7.89
C ALA A 150 4.51 -29.90 7.51
N LYS A 151 4.58 -30.82 8.49
CA LYS A 151 4.80 -32.25 8.29
C LYS A 151 3.56 -33.05 8.63
N VAL A 152 3.13 -33.92 7.73
CA VAL A 152 1.98 -34.81 7.90
C VAL A 152 2.48 -36.23 8.19
N GLY A 153 2.36 -36.68 9.44
CA GLY A 153 2.84 -38.00 9.87
C GLY A 153 4.36 -38.15 9.81
N ASP A 154 4.84 -39.39 9.98
CA ASP A 154 6.27 -39.74 9.94
C ASP A 154 6.85 -39.88 8.50
N LYS A 155 6.43 -39.03 7.58
CA LYS A 155 6.93 -39.02 6.21
C LYS A 155 7.62 -37.70 5.87
#